data_ac957a459a085163f5beda70185ca571
#
_entry.id   ac957a459a085163f5beda70185ca571
#
_cell.length_a   1.000
_cell.length_b   1.000
_cell.length_c   1.000
_cell.angle_alpha   90.00
_cell.angle_beta   90.00
_cell.angle_gamma   90.00
#
_symmetry.space_group_name_H-M   'P 1'
#
loop_
_entity.id
_entity.type
_entity.pdbx_description
1 polymer ?
#
loop_
_entity_poly.entity_id
_entity_poly.type
_entity_poly.pdbx_seq_one_letter_code
_entity_poly.pdbx_strand_id
1 'polypeptide(L)'
;MLKDRMVRAKLRKSFREQRPISYVGKVTAFNDYWVVLAGKMVMVCRNQSKGVQVDAKPANYVIPRDGIESIAVLPDTFDINEIEVMTDGQQFKMIVKNGTDCFLGELGEG
;
A
#
# COMPACT_ATOMS: atom_id res chain seq x y z
N MET A 1 15.11 5.88 11.29
CA MET A 1 14.26 6.79 10.55
C MET A 1 12.95 6.18 10.09
N LEU A 2 12.97 5.27 9.08
CA LEU A 2 11.77 4.54 8.69
C LEU A 2 11.46 3.37 9.62
N LYS A 3 12.44 2.83 10.29
CA LYS A 3 12.24 1.68 11.16
C LYS A 3 11.20 1.99 12.23
N ASP A 4 10.30 1.03 12.44
CA ASP A 4 9.19 1.11 13.39
C ASP A 4 8.10 2.13 13.02
N ARG A 5 8.17 2.73 11.82
CA ARG A 5 7.12 3.62 11.32
C ARG A 5 6.08 2.83 10.53
N MET A 6 4.83 3.29 10.65
CA MET A 6 3.73 2.80 9.82
C MET A 6 3.79 3.51 8.47
N VAL A 7 3.80 2.75 7.37
CA VAL A 7 3.96 3.31 6.03
C VAL A 7 3.03 2.63 5.03
N ARG A 8 2.84 3.31 3.90
CA ARG A 8 2.32 2.70 2.68
C ARG A 8 3.44 2.79 1.63
N ALA A 9 3.88 1.64 1.14
CA ALA A 9 4.88 1.55 0.08
C ALA A 9 4.17 1.16 -1.21
N LYS A 10 4.14 2.07 -2.19
CA LYS A 10 3.54 1.82 -3.50
C LYS A 10 4.60 1.35 -4.46
N LEU A 11 4.34 0.24 -5.14
CA LEU A 11 5.27 -0.32 -6.11
C LEU A 11 5.19 0.39 -7.45
N ARG A 12 6.31 0.38 -8.18
CA ARG A 12 6.34 0.81 -9.57
C ARG A 12 5.64 -0.23 -10.43
N LYS A 13 4.98 0.21 -11.47
CA LYS A 13 4.45 -0.69 -12.50
C LYS A 13 5.58 -0.99 -13.48
N SER A 14 5.81 -2.27 -13.76
CA SER A 14 6.80 -2.72 -14.72
C SER A 14 6.23 -2.76 -16.14
N PHE A 15 4.92 -2.84 -16.28
CA PHE A 15 4.23 -2.84 -17.57
C PHE A 15 2.82 -2.26 -17.38
N ARG A 16 2.23 -1.81 -18.49
CA ARG A 16 0.99 -1.04 -18.47
C ARG A 16 -0.18 -1.75 -17.80
N GLU A 17 -0.32 -3.05 -18.03
CA GLU A 17 -1.44 -3.86 -17.54
C GLU A 17 -1.22 -4.38 -16.13
N GLN A 18 -0.07 -4.11 -15.53
CA GLN A 18 0.21 -4.55 -14.16
C GLN A 18 -0.76 -3.89 -13.19
N ARG A 19 -1.28 -4.68 -12.27
CA ARG A 19 -2.17 -4.16 -11.23
C ARG A 19 -1.37 -3.30 -10.26
N PRO A 20 -1.90 -2.12 -9.87
CA PRO A 20 -1.27 -1.32 -8.83
C PRO A 20 -1.24 -2.06 -7.50
N ILE A 21 -0.05 -2.11 -6.89
CA ILE A 21 0.18 -2.81 -5.62
C ILE A 21 0.77 -1.83 -4.62
N SER A 22 0.21 -1.83 -3.41
CA SER A 22 0.77 -1.14 -2.25
C SER A 22 0.90 -2.12 -1.09
N TYR A 23 1.93 -1.90 -0.28
CA TYR A 23 2.08 -2.61 0.99
C TYR A 23 1.89 -1.62 2.12
N VAL A 24 1.10 -2.00 3.10
CA VAL A 24 0.75 -1.12 4.23
C VAL A 24 1.11 -1.82 5.52
N GLY A 25 1.94 -1.21 6.32
CA GLY A 25 2.34 -1.82 7.59
C GLY A 25 3.53 -1.13 8.22
N LYS A 26 4.08 -1.80 9.21
CA LYS A 26 5.20 -1.30 9.99
C LYS A 26 6.51 -1.76 9.38
N VAL A 27 7.43 -0.83 9.19
CA VAL A 27 8.78 -1.15 8.72
C VAL A 27 9.57 -1.77 9.89
N THR A 28 9.99 -3.01 9.73
CA THR A 28 10.76 -3.71 10.76
C THR A 28 12.26 -3.65 10.53
N ALA A 29 12.67 -3.48 9.27
CA ALA A 29 14.08 -3.31 8.90
C ALA A 29 14.17 -2.67 7.52
N PHE A 30 15.29 -2.00 7.24
CA PHE A 30 15.59 -1.54 5.89
C PHE A 30 17.10 -1.33 5.73
N ASN A 31 17.53 -1.40 4.49
CA ASN A 31 18.91 -1.08 4.12
C ASN A 31 18.92 -0.50 2.70
N ASP A 32 20.06 -0.47 2.05
CA ASP A 32 20.17 0.10 0.71
C ASP A 32 19.41 -0.67 -0.36
N TYR A 33 19.04 -1.92 -0.11
CA TYR A 33 18.47 -2.83 -1.10
C TYR A 33 17.03 -3.24 -0.78
N TRP A 34 16.67 -3.31 0.49
CA TRP A 34 15.40 -3.91 0.93
C TRP A 34 14.69 -3.05 1.94
N VAL A 35 13.36 -3.12 1.89
CA VAL A 35 12.49 -2.69 3.00
C VAL A 35 11.74 -3.93 3.46
N VAL A 36 11.82 -4.23 4.74
CA VAL A 36 11.05 -5.33 5.36
C VAL A 36 9.88 -4.72 6.10
N LEU A 37 8.69 -5.19 5.78
CA LEU A 37 7.44 -4.60 6.26
C LEU A 37 6.53 -5.69 6.79
N ALA A 38 6.03 -5.50 8.01
CA ALA A 38 5.01 -6.36 8.60
C ALA A 38 3.66 -5.71 8.39
N GLY A 39 2.84 -6.31 7.54
CA GLY A 39 1.55 -5.71 7.21
C GLY A 39 0.80 -6.45 6.12
N LYS A 40 0.07 -5.70 5.31
CA LYS A 40 -0.85 -6.24 4.31
C LYS A 40 -0.57 -5.67 2.93
N MET A 41 -0.75 -6.50 1.91
CA MET A 41 -0.75 -6.07 0.53
C MET A 41 -2.15 -5.56 0.16
N VAL A 42 -2.20 -4.45 -0.56
CA VAL A 42 -3.43 -3.89 -1.13
C VAL A 42 -3.22 -3.79 -2.63
N MET A 43 -4.04 -4.50 -3.40
CA MET A 43 -3.92 -4.54 -4.86
C MET A 43 -5.19 -4.01 -5.50
N VAL A 44 -5.05 -3.08 -6.43
CA VAL A 44 -6.20 -2.62 -7.23
C VAL A 44 -6.59 -3.74 -8.19
N CYS A 45 -7.85 -4.17 -8.11
CA CYS A 45 -8.33 -5.30 -8.88
C CYS A 45 -9.79 -5.08 -9.24
N ARG A 46 -10.06 -4.75 -10.49
CA ARG A 46 -11.42 -4.40 -10.93
C ARG A 46 -12.43 -5.55 -10.85
N ASN A 47 -11.96 -6.79 -10.67
CA ASN A 47 -12.86 -7.94 -10.49
C ASN A 47 -13.36 -8.09 -9.05
N GLN A 48 -12.86 -7.28 -8.13
CA GLN A 48 -13.30 -7.28 -6.74
C GLN A 48 -14.44 -6.30 -6.52
N SER A 49 -15.35 -6.63 -5.63
CA SER A 49 -16.55 -5.82 -5.38
C SER A 49 -16.23 -4.38 -4.97
N LYS A 50 -15.13 -4.16 -4.25
CA LYS A 50 -14.70 -2.83 -3.81
C LYS A 50 -13.59 -2.24 -4.68
N GLY A 51 -13.20 -2.93 -5.75
CA GLY A 51 -12.13 -2.48 -6.63
C GLY A 51 -10.72 -2.77 -6.12
N VAL A 52 -10.59 -3.34 -4.93
CA VAL A 52 -9.30 -3.68 -4.34
C VAL A 52 -9.36 -5.05 -3.66
N GLN A 53 -8.22 -5.70 -3.60
CA GLN A 53 -8.03 -6.92 -2.83
C GLN A 53 -7.03 -6.61 -1.72
N VAL A 54 -7.39 -6.93 -0.48
CA VAL A 54 -6.56 -6.71 0.70
C VAL A 54 -6.28 -8.06 1.35
N ASP A 55 -5.04 -8.27 1.78
CA ASP A 55 -4.68 -9.50 2.49
C ASP A 55 -5.61 -9.71 3.70
N ALA A 56 -6.05 -10.94 3.90
CA ALA A 56 -6.88 -11.28 5.05
C ALA A 56 -6.09 -11.23 6.36
N LYS A 57 -4.80 -11.56 6.31
CA LYS A 57 -3.92 -11.59 7.49
C LYS A 57 -2.63 -10.86 7.21
N PRO A 58 -2.04 -10.21 8.23
CA PRO A 58 -0.71 -9.61 8.06
C PRO A 58 0.35 -10.67 7.76
N ALA A 59 1.37 -10.25 7.03
CA ALA A 59 2.53 -11.08 6.71
C ALA A 59 3.78 -10.21 6.71
N ASN A 60 4.94 -10.84 6.69
CA ASN A 60 6.21 -10.15 6.54
C ASN A 60 6.58 -10.12 5.06
N TYR A 61 6.81 -8.94 4.53
CA TYR A 61 7.19 -8.74 3.13
C TYR A 61 8.58 -8.14 3.04
N VAL A 62 9.39 -8.71 2.18
CA VAL A 62 10.70 -8.14 1.82
C VAL A 62 10.56 -7.51 0.45
N ILE A 63 10.68 -6.20 0.38
CA ILE A 63 10.39 -5.44 -0.83
C ILE A 63 11.68 -4.83 -1.34
N PRO A 64 12.06 -5.13 -2.61
CA PRO A 64 13.23 -4.47 -3.21
C PRO A 64 13.01 -2.96 -3.29
N ARG A 65 13.96 -2.17 -2.84
CA ARG A 65 13.83 -0.71 -2.87
C ARG A 65 13.65 -0.17 -4.28
N ASP A 66 14.29 -0.78 -5.25
CA ASP A 66 14.15 -0.37 -6.66
C ASP A 66 12.73 -0.56 -7.19
N GLY A 67 11.95 -1.43 -6.56
CA GLY A 67 10.56 -1.66 -6.94
C GLY A 67 9.58 -0.67 -6.33
N ILE A 68 10.03 0.21 -5.45
CA ILE A 68 9.16 1.15 -4.74
C ILE A 68 9.12 2.48 -5.47
N GLU A 69 7.90 2.91 -5.83
CA GLU A 69 7.68 4.22 -6.44
C GLU A 69 7.70 5.32 -5.39
N SER A 70 6.99 5.10 -4.27
CA SER A 70 6.89 6.08 -3.19
C SER A 70 6.55 5.41 -1.88
N ILE A 71 6.93 6.06 -0.78
CA ILE A 71 6.57 5.65 0.58
C ILE A 71 5.88 6.82 1.25
N ALA A 72 4.67 6.59 1.74
CA ALA A 72 3.95 7.56 2.54
C ALA A 72 4.01 7.11 4.00
N VAL A 73 4.43 8.02 4.88
CA VAL A 73 4.45 7.75 6.31
C VAL A 73 3.04 8.01 6.86
N LEU A 74 2.50 7.03 7.54
CA LEU A 74 1.16 7.08 8.10
C LEU A 74 1.22 7.39 9.60
N PRO A 75 0.10 7.87 10.19
CA PRO A 75 0.04 7.98 11.65
C PRO A 75 0.29 6.64 12.33
N ASP A 76 0.96 6.67 13.47
CA ASP A 76 1.28 5.43 14.20
C ASP A 76 0.03 4.67 14.65
N THR A 77 -1.11 5.36 14.71
CA THR A 77 -2.39 4.79 15.11
C THR A 77 -3.13 4.12 13.96
N PHE A 78 -2.57 4.16 12.73
CA PHE A 78 -3.22 3.55 11.58
C PHE A 78 -3.43 2.06 11.80
N ASP A 79 -4.69 1.59 11.62
CA ASP A 79 -5.05 0.19 11.87
C ASP A 79 -5.07 -0.60 10.56
N ILE A 80 -4.08 -1.47 10.38
CA ILE A 80 -3.99 -2.31 9.18
C ILE A 80 -5.08 -3.38 9.12
N ASN A 81 -5.80 -3.63 10.21
CA ASN A 81 -6.90 -4.58 10.23
C ASN A 81 -8.22 -3.95 9.76
N GLU A 82 -8.27 -2.64 9.61
CA GLU A 82 -9.45 -1.91 9.17
C GLU A 82 -9.12 -0.99 8.00
N ILE A 83 -8.53 -1.54 6.95
CA ILE A 83 -8.21 -0.77 5.75
C ILE A 83 -9.50 -0.46 5.00
N GLU A 84 -9.78 0.82 4.82
CA GLU A 84 -10.93 1.32 4.08
C GLU A 84 -10.48 2.03 2.82
N VAL A 85 -11.19 1.80 1.73
CA VAL A 85 -10.89 2.38 0.43
C VAL A 85 -12.11 3.14 -0.07
N MET A 86 -11.87 4.28 -0.69
CA MET A 86 -12.91 5.11 -1.29
C MET A 86 -12.55 5.43 -2.74
N THR A 87 -13.55 5.83 -3.51
CA THR A 87 -13.33 6.38 -4.85
C THR A 87 -13.44 7.91 -4.77
N ASP A 88 -12.55 8.58 -5.49
CA ASP A 88 -12.57 10.03 -5.62
C ASP A 88 -12.29 10.36 -7.09
N GLY A 89 -13.39 10.64 -7.83
CA GLY A 89 -13.33 10.74 -9.28
C GLY A 89 -12.91 9.41 -9.90
N GLN A 90 -11.79 9.40 -10.62
CA GLN A 90 -11.23 8.20 -11.24
C GLN A 90 -10.21 7.48 -10.37
N GLN A 91 -10.05 7.90 -9.11
CA GLN A 91 -9.00 7.39 -8.26
C GLN A 91 -9.55 6.53 -7.13
N PHE A 92 -8.82 5.43 -6.82
CA PHE A 92 -8.99 4.71 -5.57
C PHE A 92 -8.03 5.27 -4.55
N LYS A 93 -8.54 5.58 -3.36
CA LYS A 93 -7.73 6.07 -2.24
C LYS A 93 -7.98 5.27 -0.99
N MET A 94 -6.91 5.02 -0.24
CA MET A 94 -7.00 4.44 1.10
C MET A 94 -7.25 5.57 2.09
N ILE A 95 -8.28 5.41 2.93
CA ILE A 95 -8.62 6.42 3.92
C ILE A 95 -7.62 6.37 5.07
N VAL A 96 -7.07 7.53 5.42
CA VAL A 96 -6.10 7.65 6.51
C VAL A 96 -6.65 8.64 7.54
N LYS A 97 -7.15 8.12 8.66
CA LYS A 97 -7.63 8.96 9.76
C LYS A 97 -6.46 9.74 10.35
N ASN A 98 -6.66 11.03 10.58
CA ASN A 98 -5.64 11.94 11.12
C ASN A 98 -4.42 12.11 10.21
N GLY A 99 -4.60 11.89 8.92
CA GLY A 99 -3.54 12.04 7.93
C GLY A 99 -4.10 12.29 6.54
N THR A 100 -3.24 12.18 5.55
CA THR A 100 -3.61 12.36 4.16
C THR A 100 -3.93 11.00 3.53
N ASP A 101 -5.08 10.91 2.86
CA ASP A 101 -5.48 9.69 2.16
C ASP A 101 -4.46 9.33 1.08
N CYS A 102 -4.23 8.04 0.90
CA CYS A 102 -3.21 7.53 -0.01
C CYS A 102 -3.83 7.09 -1.34
N PHE A 103 -3.29 7.59 -2.44
CA PHE A 103 -3.63 7.12 -3.77
C PHE A 103 -3.18 5.67 -3.95
N LEU A 104 -4.08 4.81 -4.42
CA LEU A 104 -3.79 3.39 -4.67
C LEU A 104 -3.70 3.06 -6.15
N GLY A 105 -4.52 3.68 -6.97
CA GLY A 105 -4.58 3.43 -8.40
C GLY A 105 -5.81 4.08 -9.01
N GLU A 106 -5.97 3.95 -10.31
CA GLU A 106 -7.10 4.53 -11.04
C GLU A 106 -8.15 3.49 -11.36
N LEU A 107 -9.41 3.93 -11.49
CA LEU A 107 -10.48 3.10 -11.99
C LEU A 107 -10.12 2.60 -13.40
N GLY A 108 -10.34 1.33 -13.63
CA GLY A 108 -9.99 0.70 -14.90
C GLY A 108 -8.61 0.08 -14.93
N GLU A 109 -7.74 0.36 -13.95
CA GLU A 109 -6.48 -0.36 -13.78
C GLU A 109 -6.71 -1.75 -13.19
N GLY A 110 -5.83 -2.64 -13.48
CA GLY A 110 -5.91 -4.01 -12.98
C GLY A 110 -6.92 -4.85 -13.72
#